data_ad572b077509a2616b2a974b99cda8fe
#
_entry.id   ad572b077509a2616b2a974b99cda8fe
#
_cell.length_a   1.000
_cell.length_b   1.000
_cell.length_c   1.000
_cell.angle_alpha   90.00
_cell.angle_beta   90.00
_cell.angle_gamma   90.00
#
_symmetry.space_group_name_H-M   'P 1'
#
loop_
_entity.id
_entity.type
_entity.pdbx_description
1 polymer ?
#
loop_
_entity_poly.entity_id
_entity_poly.type
_entity_poly.pdbx_seq_one_letter_code
_entity_poly.pdbx_strand_id
1 'polypeptide(L)'
;DNSSTVSSVSAEVEAYEPLIRQYANQYGIGEYVELIKAIMMQESGGRGLDPMQCSEGSFNTKYPRQPNGITDPEYSISCGVQEIKSCLERAGVKNPLDMENIKLALQSYNYGNGYLEWAKARGGYTLANAAEFSDMMAQRMGWSSYGDKQYVPHVLQYYAFGRIPTGIGNQAIVQVAASQEGKGGTTYWSWYGFGSRVEWCACFVSWCADQSGYIQSGAIPKFSLCSD
;
A
#
# COMPACT_ATOMS: atom_id res chain seq x y z
N ASP A 1 16.63 0.59 -18.54
CA ASP A 1 15.24 0.80 -18.93
C ASP A 1 14.43 1.22 -17.72
N ASN A 2 14.20 2.52 -17.62
CA ASN A 2 13.33 3.12 -16.62
C ASN A 2 11.88 2.96 -17.08
N SER A 3 11.31 1.78 -16.98
CA SER A 3 9.89 1.56 -17.22
C SER A 3 9.13 2.14 -16.01
N SER A 4 8.63 3.35 -16.19
CA SER A 4 7.78 4.06 -15.23
C SER A 4 6.35 3.52 -15.19
N THR A 5 6.05 2.44 -15.91
CA THR A 5 4.74 1.83 -15.98
C THR A 5 4.49 0.91 -14.78
N VAL A 6 3.38 1.15 -14.06
CA VAL A 6 2.85 0.25 -13.05
C VAL A 6 2.23 -0.96 -13.74
N SER A 7 2.55 -2.16 -13.27
CA SER A 7 1.90 -3.38 -13.74
C SER A 7 0.46 -3.44 -13.28
N SER A 8 -0.45 -3.86 -14.15
CA SER A 8 -1.87 -4.00 -13.80
C SER A 8 -2.10 -5.25 -12.94
N VAL A 9 -3.01 -5.14 -11.99
CA VAL A 9 -3.53 -6.30 -11.27
C VAL A 9 -4.51 -7.09 -12.14
N SER A 10 -4.80 -8.33 -11.77
CA SER A 10 -5.74 -9.19 -12.50
C SER A 10 -7.19 -8.70 -12.41
N ALA A 11 -8.04 -9.19 -13.31
CA ALA A 11 -9.48 -8.94 -13.24
C ALA A 11 -10.09 -9.51 -11.95
N GLU A 12 -9.56 -10.62 -11.45
CA GLU A 12 -9.99 -11.25 -10.19
C GLU A 12 -9.70 -10.33 -8.99
N VAL A 13 -8.52 -9.72 -8.93
CA VAL A 13 -8.17 -8.75 -7.88
C VAL A 13 -9.08 -7.53 -7.99
N GLU A 14 -9.30 -6.99 -9.19
CA GLU A 14 -10.19 -5.85 -9.40
C GLU A 14 -11.63 -6.17 -8.94
N ALA A 15 -12.10 -7.38 -9.17
CA ALA A 15 -13.44 -7.81 -8.72
C ALA A 15 -13.57 -7.81 -7.19
N TYR A 16 -12.47 -8.00 -6.45
CA TYR A 16 -12.46 -7.93 -4.99
C TYR A 16 -12.31 -6.52 -4.42
N GLU A 17 -12.08 -5.49 -5.22
CA GLU A 17 -11.87 -4.13 -4.72
C GLU A 17 -12.99 -3.64 -3.79
N PRO A 18 -14.29 -3.82 -4.09
CA PRO A 18 -15.36 -3.39 -3.17
C PRO A 18 -15.25 -4.05 -1.79
N LEU A 19 -14.93 -5.34 -1.75
CA LEU A 19 -14.78 -6.10 -0.51
C LEU A 19 -13.51 -5.71 0.25
N ILE A 20 -12.40 -5.53 -0.46
CA ILE A 20 -11.16 -5.00 0.10
C ILE A 20 -11.41 -3.63 0.74
N ARG A 21 -12.10 -2.73 0.04
CA ARG A 21 -12.42 -1.38 0.53
C ARG A 21 -13.31 -1.44 1.76
N GLN A 22 -14.30 -2.32 1.79
CA GLN A 22 -15.17 -2.53 2.94
C GLN A 22 -14.38 -2.89 4.20
N TYR A 23 -13.51 -3.89 4.12
CA TYR A 23 -12.71 -4.32 5.26
C TYR A 23 -11.59 -3.35 5.62
N ALA A 24 -10.96 -2.73 4.62
CA ALA A 24 -9.96 -1.69 4.87
C ALA A 24 -10.56 -0.51 5.64
N ASN A 25 -11.76 -0.06 5.27
CA ASN A 25 -12.48 1.00 6.00
C ASN A 25 -12.88 0.53 7.40
N GLN A 26 -13.37 -0.70 7.53
CA GLN A 26 -13.76 -1.28 8.82
C GLN A 26 -12.60 -1.30 9.82
N TYR A 27 -11.40 -1.62 9.35
CA TYR A 27 -10.20 -1.70 10.20
C TYR A 27 -9.36 -0.41 10.19
N GLY A 28 -9.84 0.67 9.56
CA GLY A 28 -9.21 1.98 9.63
C GLY A 28 -7.99 2.16 8.73
N ILE A 29 -7.82 1.33 7.70
CA ILE A 29 -6.74 1.43 6.71
C ILE A 29 -7.24 1.62 5.27
N GLY A 30 -8.36 2.34 5.10
CA GLY A 30 -8.95 2.61 3.79
C GLY A 30 -8.02 3.33 2.81
N GLU A 31 -7.05 4.08 3.30
CA GLU A 31 -6.01 4.74 2.49
C GLU A 31 -5.09 3.75 1.76
N TYR A 32 -5.07 2.49 2.19
CA TYR A 32 -4.14 1.46 1.69
C TYR A 32 -4.80 0.44 0.76
N VAL A 33 -5.98 0.73 0.22
CA VAL A 33 -6.69 -0.20 -0.69
C VAL A 33 -5.81 -0.62 -1.87
N GLU A 34 -5.09 0.31 -2.49
CA GLU A 34 -4.19 -0.01 -3.61
C GLU A 34 -3.01 -0.91 -3.19
N LEU A 35 -2.49 -0.72 -1.98
CA LEU A 35 -1.45 -1.59 -1.43
C LEU A 35 -1.99 -3.00 -1.15
N ILE A 36 -3.18 -3.11 -0.60
CA ILE A 36 -3.84 -4.41 -0.34
C ILE A 36 -4.07 -5.15 -1.65
N LYS A 37 -4.51 -4.48 -2.70
CA LYS A 37 -4.67 -5.07 -4.03
C LYS A 37 -3.35 -5.57 -4.60
N ALA A 38 -2.27 -4.81 -4.43
CA ALA A 38 -0.93 -5.21 -4.87
C ALA A 38 -0.44 -6.47 -4.12
N ILE A 39 -0.70 -6.56 -2.82
CA ILE A 39 -0.38 -7.74 -2.01
C ILE A 39 -1.19 -8.95 -2.49
N MET A 40 -2.51 -8.82 -2.65
CA MET A 40 -3.34 -9.91 -3.15
C MET A 40 -2.88 -10.39 -4.53
N MET A 41 -2.50 -9.46 -5.41
CA MET A 41 -1.97 -9.82 -6.73
C MET A 41 -0.72 -10.68 -6.61
N GLN A 42 0.22 -10.32 -5.75
CA GLN A 42 1.43 -11.09 -5.52
C GLN A 42 1.16 -12.44 -4.85
N GLU A 43 0.23 -12.48 -3.90
CA GLU A 43 -0.05 -13.71 -3.14
C GLU A 43 -0.77 -14.77 -3.97
N SER A 44 -1.78 -14.38 -4.73
CA SER A 44 -2.64 -15.34 -5.45
C SER A 44 -3.10 -14.89 -6.82
N GLY A 45 -2.94 -13.61 -7.16
CA GLY A 45 -3.61 -13.01 -8.31
C GLY A 45 -5.13 -12.94 -8.16
N GLY A 46 -5.64 -13.02 -6.94
CA GLY A 46 -7.07 -13.05 -6.64
C GLY A 46 -7.73 -14.43 -6.85
N ARG A 47 -6.92 -15.47 -7.04
CA ARG A 47 -7.41 -16.84 -7.32
C ARG A 47 -7.46 -17.68 -6.06
N GLY A 48 -8.31 -18.72 -6.13
CA GLY A 48 -8.48 -19.68 -5.02
C GLY A 48 -9.35 -19.12 -3.90
N LEU A 49 -9.45 -19.86 -2.81
CA LEU A 49 -10.34 -19.58 -1.68
C LEU A 49 -9.63 -18.84 -0.53
N ASP A 50 -8.31 -18.73 -0.60
CA ASP A 50 -7.48 -17.95 0.32
C ASP A 50 -6.65 -16.90 -0.47
N PRO A 51 -7.33 -15.91 -1.09
CA PRO A 51 -6.64 -14.97 -1.98
C PRO A 51 -5.57 -14.12 -1.30
N MET A 52 -5.65 -13.90 0.01
CA MET A 52 -4.63 -13.17 0.77
C MET A 52 -3.50 -14.06 1.30
N GLN A 53 -3.61 -15.39 1.13
CA GLN A 53 -2.62 -16.38 1.59
C GLN A 53 -2.25 -16.20 3.07
N CYS A 54 -3.27 -15.99 3.90
CA CYS A 54 -3.11 -15.69 5.32
C CYS A 54 -3.64 -16.81 6.26
N SER A 55 -3.83 -18.03 5.74
CA SER A 55 -4.35 -19.15 6.53
C SER A 55 -3.50 -19.47 7.76
N GLU A 56 -2.18 -19.32 7.68
CA GLU A 56 -1.26 -19.61 8.77
C GLU A 56 -1.11 -18.45 9.77
N GLY A 57 -1.69 -17.27 9.45
CA GLY A 57 -1.62 -16.09 10.28
C GLY A 57 -2.50 -16.16 11.52
N SER A 58 -2.17 -15.32 12.51
CA SER A 58 -2.84 -15.31 13.82
C SER A 58 -4.31 -14.83 13.77
N PHE A 59 -4.71 -14.12 12.72
CA PHE A 59 -6.08 -13.64 12.54
C PHE A 59 -7.04 -14.73 12.05
N ASN A 60 -6.50 -15.83 11.49
CA ASN A 60 -7.32 -16.99 11.15
C ASN A 60 -7.63 -17.80 12.42
N THR A 61 -8.85 -17.68 12.90
CA THR A 61 -9.34 -18.42 14.08
C THR A 61 -10.45 -19.43 13.73
N LYS A 62 -10.83 -19.53 12.44
CA LYS A 62 -11.96 -20.35 12.00
C LYS A 62 -11.57 -21.55 11.15
N TYR A 63 -10.47 -21.48 10.44
CA TYR A 63 -10.02 -22.50 9.50
C TYR A 63 -8.68 -23.10 9.95
N PRO A 64 -8.29 -24.26 9.42
CA PRO A 64 -6.99 -24.85 9.76
C PRO A 64 -5.83 -23.89 9.44
N ARG A 65 -4.89 -23.76 10.36
CA ARG A 65 -3.68 -22.94 10.18
C ARG A 65 -2.62 -23.71 9.41
N GLN A 66 -2.92 -23.94 8.15
CA GLN A 66 -2.05 -24.59 7.17
C GLN A 66 -2.20 -23.88 5.83
N PRO A 67 -1.28 -24.03 4.87
CA PRO A 67 -1.41 -23.41 3.56
C PRO A 67 -2.77 -23.71 2.93
N ASN A 68 -3.45 -22.66 2.45
CA ASN A 68 -4.79 -22.73 1.85
C ASN A 68 -5.87 -23.36 2.77
N GLY A 69 -5.71 -23.28 4.09
CA GLY A 69 -6.71 -23.76 5.05
C GLY A 69 -8.02 -22.96 5.02
N ILE A 70 -7.95 -21.67 4.73
CA ILE A 70 -9.14 -20.82 4.57
C ILE A 70 -9.84 -21.17 3.26
N THR A 71 -11.15 -21.46 3.35
CA THR A 71 -11.99 -21.82 2.20
C THR A 71 -13.13 -20.84 1.95
N ASP A 72 -12.98 -19.63 2.44
CA ASP A 72 -13.90 -18.49 2.26
C ASP A 72 -13.11 -17.25 1.86
N PRO A 73 -13.22 -16.79 0.60
CA PRO A 73 -12.47 -15.63 0.13
C PRO A 73 -12.75 -14.35 0.92
N GLU A 74 -13.98 -14.12 1.34
CA GLU A 74 -14.31 -12.94 2.15
C GLU A 74 -13.60 -12.99 3.51
N TYR A 75 -13.60 -14.14 4.17
CA TYR A 75 -12.88 -14.34 5.42
C TYR A 75 -11.36 -14.17 5.23
N SER A 76 -10.81 -14.69 4.13
CA SER A 76 -9.41 -14.46 3.76
C SER A 76 -9.08 -12.97 3.66
N ILE A 77 -9.94 -12.19 2.99
CA ILE A 77 -9.74 -10.75 2.85
C ILE A 77 -9.79 -10.05 4.22
N SER A 78 -10.75 -10.40 5.07
CA SER A 78 -10.83 -9.86 6.42
C SER A 78 -9.57 -10.15 7.23
N CYS A 79 -9.09 -11.38 7.22
CA CYS A 79 -7.85 -11.77 7.90
C CYS A 79 -6.63 -11.06 7.31
N GLY A 80 -6.52 -11.02 5.98
CA GLY A 80 -5.40 -10.38 5.28
C GLY A 80 -5.32 -8.88 5.56
N VAL A 81 -6.45 -8.17 5.56
CA VAL A 81 -6.49 -6.75 5.89
C VAL A 81 -6.03 -6.50 7.33
N GLN A 82 -6.45 -7.33 8.28
CA GLN A 82 -5.99 -7.23 9.67
C GLN A 82 -4.49 -7.49 9.82
N GLU A 83 -3.97 -8.49 9.10
CA GLU A 83 -2.53 -8.78 9.07
C GLU A 83 -1.73 -7.61 8.48
N ILE A 84 -2.18 -7.06 7.36
CA ILE A 84 -1.56 -5.88 6.74
C ILE A 84 -1.58 -4.70 7.70
N LYS A 85 -2.72 -4.40 8.34
CA LYS A 85 -2.82 -3.36 9.37
C LYS A 85 -1.78 -3.54 10.46
N SER A 86 -1.64 -4.75 11.00
CA SER A 86 -0.66 -5.06 12.03
C SER A 86 0.77 -4.79 11.54
N CYS A 87 1.11 -5.20 10.31
CA CYS A 87 2.42 -4.95 9.72
C CYS A 87 2.69 -3.44 9.53
N LEU A 88 1.70 -2.69 9.03
CA LEU A 88 1.82 -1.24 8.84
C LEU A 88 2.05 -0.51 10.17
N GLU A 89 1.28 -0.85 11.19
CA GLU A 89 1.42 -0.25 12.53
C GLU A 89 2.77 -0.57 13.16
N ARG A 90 3.18 -1.83 13.13
CA ARG A 90 4.47 -2.27 13.70
C ARG A 90 5.67 -1.69 12.97
N ALA A 91 5.58 -1.52 11.67
CA ALA A 91 6.62 -0.89 10.87
C ALA A 91 6.66 0.64 11.03
N GLY A 92 5.63 1.23 11.63
CA GLY A 92 5.54 2.67 11.82
C GLY A 92 5.18 3.44 10.56
N VAL A 93 4.43 2.82 9.65
CA VAL A 93 3.99 3.45 8.40
C VAL A 93 3.06 4.62 8.70
N LYS A 94 3.36 5.79 8.16
CA LYS A 94 2.63 7.04 8.43
C LYS A 94 1.55 7.34 7.40
N ASN A 95 1.77 6.97 6.14
CA ASN A 95 0.87 7.24 5.02
C ASN A 95 1.22 6.33 3.82
N PRO A 96 0.37 6.29 2.76
CA PRO A 96 0.59 5.44 1.59
C PRO A 96 1.86 5.71 0.79
N LEU A 97 2.59 6.78 1.07
CA LEU A 97 3.84 7.18 0.40
C LEU A 97 5.09 6.97 1.27
N ASP A 98 4.91 6.50 2.50
CA ASP A 98 6.01 6.20 3.42
C ASP A 98 6.71 4.89 2.98
N MET A 99 7.43 4.97 1.87
CA MET A 99 7.97 3.79 1.19
C MET A 99 8.99 3.03 2.03
N GLU A 100 9.80 3.71 2.80
CA GLU A 100 10.80 3.07 3.67
C GLU A 100 10.14 2.10 4.65
N ASN A 101 9.10 2.57 5.36
CA ASN A 101 8.38 1.75 6.33
C ASN A 101 7.39 0.78 5.66
N ILE A 102 6.82 1.13 4.51
CA ILE A 102 5.98 0.21 3.72
C ILE A 102 6.78 -1.00 3.27
N LYS A 103 8.02 -0.83 2.81
CA LYS A 103 8.88 -1.96 2.43
C LYS A 103 9.14 -2.90 3.59
N LEU A 104 9.38 -2.35 4.78
CA LEU A 104 9.52 -3.14 6.01
C LEU A 104 8.22 -3.91 6.32
N ALA A 105 7.07 -3.25 6.25
CA ALA A 105 5.76 -3.89 6.46
C ALA A 105 5.50 -5.01 5.46
N LEU A 106 5.80 -4.80 4.18
CA LEU A 106 5.62 -5.79 3.13
C LEU A 106 6.46 -7.05 3.36
N GLN A 107 7.75 -6.89 3.62
CA GLN A 107 8.62 -8.05 3.87
C GLN A 107 8.18 -8.80 5.14
N SER A 108 7.70 -8.06 6.14
CA SER A 108 7.17 -8.64 7.38
C SER A 108 5.87 -9.42 7.15
N TYR A 109 5.02 -8.98 6.21
CA TYR A 109 3.84 -9.75 5.81
C TYR A 109 4.23 -11.12 5.25
N ASN A 110 5.27 -11.18 4.44
CA ASN A 110 5.77 -12.44 3.85
C ASN A 110 6.55 -13.31 4.85
N TYR A 111 7.44 -12.71 5.65
CA TYR A 111 8.33 -13.47 6.56
C TYR A 111 7.80 -13.65 7.98
N GLY A 112 6.79 -12.89 8.37
CA GLY A 112 6.30 -12.87 9.74
C GLY A 112 6.96 -11.79 10.62
N ASN A 113 6.43 -11.65 11.84
CA ASN A 113 6.83 -10.58 12.77
C ASN A 113 8.28 -10.67 13.27
N GLY A 114 8.88 -11.86 13.23
CA GLY A 114 10.28 -12.04 13.60
C GLY A 114 11.23 -11.23 12.72
N TYR A 115 10.94 -11.14 11.43
CA TYR A 115 11.70 -10.30 10.52
C TYR A 115 11.59 -8.81 10.87
N LEU A 116 10.40 -8.35 11.18
CA LEU A 116 10.15 -6.94 11.47
C LEU A 116 11.06 -6.42 12.59
N GLU A 117 11.09 -7.10 13.73
CA GLU A 117 11.91 -6.69 14.88
C GLU A 117 13.40 -6.84 14.56
N TRP A 118 13.78 -7.92 13.89
CA TRP A 118 15.16 -8.16 13.49
C TRP A 118 15.67 -7.08 12.51
N ALA A 119 14.86 -6.69 11.55
CA ALA A 119 15.19 -5.65 10.57
C ALA A 119 15.19 -4.25 11.18
N LYS A 120 14.24 -3.93 12.07
CA LYS A 120 14.23 -2.65 12.79
C LYS A 120 15.52 -2.41 13.57
N ALA A 121 16.03 -3.43 14.23
CA ALA A 121 17.30 -3.36 14.95
C ALA A 121 18.51 -3.10 14.01
N ARG A 122 18.34 -3.27 12.71
CA ARG A 122 19.35 -3.07 11.65
C ARG A 122 19.06 -1.86 10.74
N GLY A 123 18.17 -0.98 11.15
CA GLY A 123 17.84 0.25 10.42
C GLY A 123 16.71 0.11 9.40
N GLY A 124 15.95 -0.98 9.43
CA GLY A 124 14.81 -1.21 8.55
C GLY A 124 15.07 -2.22 7.44
N TYR A 125 14.19 -2.24 6.45
CA TYR A 125 14.30 -3.15 5.31
C TYR A 125 15.44 -2.75 4.36
N THR A 126 16.19 -3.76 3.93
CA THR A 126 17.01 -3.70 2.72
C THR A 126 16.86 -5.01 1.96
N LEU A 127 17.09 -4.99 0.64
CA LEU A 127 17.06 -6.20 -0.17
C LEU A 127 18.11 -7.22 0.33
N ALA A 128 19.27 -6.73 0.75
CA ALA A 128 20.33 -7.57 1.29
C ALA A 128 19.93 -8.24 2.62
N ASN A 129 19.32 -7.50 3.55
CA ASN A 129 18.94 -8.08 4.83
C ASN A 129 17.72 -9.01 4.73
N ALA A 130 16.84 -8.79 3.77
CA ALA A 130 15.76 -9.72 3.46
C ALA A 130 16.31 -11.08 2.99
N ALA A 131 17.32 -11.06 2.11
CA ALA A 131 18.01 -12.29 1.68
C ALA A 131 18.74 -12.97 2.84
N GLU A 132 19.44 -12.23 3.67
CA GLU A 132 20.15 -12.73 4.85
C GLU A 132 19.19 -13.42 5.84
N PHE A 133 18.07 -12.76 6.16
CA PHE A 133 17.05 -13.33 7.05
C PHE A 133 16.44 -14.60 6.47
N SER A 134 16.13 -14.63 5.19
CA SER A 134 15.60 -15.81 4.50
C SER A 134 16.57 -17.00 4.59
N ASP A 135 17.85 -16.77 4.30
CA ASP A 135 18.87 -17.81 4.38
C ASP A 135 19.05 -18.33 5.81
N MET A 136 19.08 -17.44 6.78
CA MET A 136 19.16 -17.78 8.21
C MET A 136 17.98 -18.64 8.65
N MET A 137 16.76 -18.26 8.26
CA MET A 137 15.55 -19.01 8.64
C MET A 137 15.47 -20.36 7.92
N ALA A 138 15.81 -20.42 6.64
CA ALA A 138 15.85 -21.67 5.89
C ALA A 138 16.82 -22.67 6.53
N GLN A 139 18.01 -22.21 6.92
CA GLN A 139 19.00 -23.03 7.62
C GLN A 139 18.47 -23.51 8.97
N ARG A 140 17.88 -22.61 9.76
CA ARG A 140 17.32 -22.94 11.09
C ARG A 140 16.19 -23.96 11.00
N MET A 141 15.33 -23.87 9.99
CA MET A 141 14.20 -24.76 9.78
C MET A 141 14.57 -26.05 9.04
N GLY A 142 15.76 -26.12 8.48
CA GLY A 142 16.16 -27.25 7.62
C GLY A 142 15.43 -27.24 6.27
N TRP A 143 15.02 -26.08 5.78
CA TRP A 143 14.30 -25.91 4.52
C TRP A 143 15.25 -25.48 3.40
N SER A 144 14.89 -25.76 2.16
CA SER A 144 15.65 -25.29 0.98
C SER A 144 15.47 -23.80 0.72
N SER A 145 14.37 -23.22 1.18
CA SER A 145 14.06 -21.79 1.03
C SER A 145 13.09 -21.34 2.13
N TYR A 146 13.07 -20.04 2.42
CA TYR A 146 12.15 -19.43 3.37
C TYR A 146 11.59 -18.15 2.75
N GLY A 147 10.28 -18.11 2.50
CA GLY A 147 9.58 -16.97 1.94
C GLY A 147 10.12 -16.51 0.58
N ASP A 148 9.87 -15.26 0.25
CA ASP A 148 10.29 -14.60 -0.99
C ASP A 148 11.29 -13.47 -0.70
N LYS A 149 12.56 -13.68 -1.07
CA LYS A 149 13.62 -12.69 -0.93
C LYS A 149 13.38 -11.40 -1.73
N GLN A 150 12.53 -11.47 -2.74
CA GLN A 150 12.19 -10.39 -3.66
C GLN A 150 10.74 -9.92 -3.46
N TYR A 151 10.13 -10.21 -2.33
CA TYR A 151 8.72 -9.92 -2.08
C TYR A 151 8.39 -8.44 -2.28
N VAL A 152 9.22 -7.57 -1.76
CA VAL A 152 9.01 -6.11 -1.87
C VAL A 152 9.01 -5.64 -3.33
N PRO A 153 10.03 -5.92 -4.17
CA PRO A 153 9.96 -5.58 -5.59
C PRO A 153 8.77 -6.23 -6.31
N HIS A 154 8.43 -7.46 -5.97
CA HIS A 154 7.29 -8.17 -6.58
C HIS A 154 5.96 -7.47 -6.29
N VAL A 155 5.71 -7.05 -5.05
CA VAL A 155 4.49 -6.31 -4.70
C VAL A 155 4.50 -4.91 -5.31
N LEU A 156 5.61 -4.19 -5.20
CA LEU A 156 5.69 -2.79 -5.61
C LEU A 156 5.52 -2.57 -7.10
N GLN A 157 5.73 -3.58 -7.95
CA GLN A 157 5.41 -3.45 -9.37
C GLN A 157 3.94 -3.14 -9.62
N TYR A 158 3.05 -3.52 -8.70
CA TYR A 158 1.61 -3.28 -8.77
C TYR A 158 1.15 -2.07 -7.97
N TYR A 159 2.05 -1.38 -7.27
CA TYR A 159 1.74 -0.28 -6.37
C TYR A 159 2.18 1.05 -6.97
N ALA A 160 1.22 1.84 -7.48
CA ALA A 160 1.48 3.09 -8.18
C ALA A 160 2.25 4.11 -7.32
N PHE A 161 1.87 4.28 -6.06
CA PHE A 161 2.52 5.23 -5.14
C PHE A 161 3.99 4.90 -4.86
N GLY A 162 4.40 3.65 -5.01
CA GLY A 162 5.79 3.23 -4.84
C GLY A 162 6.73 3.66 -5.96
N ARG A 163 6.19 4.20 -7.05
CA ARG A 163 6.95 4.61 -8.24
C ARG A 163 7.01 6.12 -8.45
N ILE A 164 6.46 6.88 -7.51
CA ILE A 164 6.54 8.34 -7.58
C ILE A 164 8.00 8.74 -7.33
N PRO A 165 8.62 9.53 -8.23
CA PRO A 165 9.98 9.96 -8.04
C PRO A 165 10.14 10.71 -6.72
N THR A 166 11.10 10.29 -5.91
CA THR A 166 11.42 10.90 -4.62
C THR A 166 12.24 12.18 -4.80
N GLY A 167 11.68 13.16 -5.49
CA GLY A 167 12.28 14.50 -5.56
C GLY A 167 11.75 15.37 -4.42
N ILE A 168 12.60 16.22 -3.86
CA ILE A 168 12.28 17.06 -2.69
C ILE A 168 11.02 17.92 -2.88
N GLY A 169 10.63 18.27 -4.11
CA GLY A 169 9.44 19.08 -4.41
C GLY A 169 8.15 18.26 -4.61
N ASN A 170 8.26 17.07 -5.16
CA ASN A 170 7.08 16.31 -5.60
C ASN A 170 6.41 15.50 -4.48
N GLN A 171 7.15 15.10 -3.46
CA GLN A 171 6.60 14.30 -2.35
C GLN A 171 5.54 15.04 -1.55
N ALA A 172 5.75 16.33 -1.27
CA ALA A 172 4.81 17.09 -0.46
C ALA A 172 3.43 17.20 -1.12
N ILE A 173 3.37 17.52 -2.42
CA ILE A 173 2.10 17.65 -3.15
C ILE A 173 1.39 16.29 -3.28
N VAL A 174 2.13 15.22 -3.48
CA VAL A 174 1.55 13.87 -3.59
C VAL A 174 1.04 13.38 -2.24
N GLN A 175 1.76 13.64 -1.14
CA GLN A 175 1.29 13.32 0.21
C GLN A 175 -0.01 14.07 0.55
N VAL A 176 -0.08 15.35 0.21
CA VAL A 176 -1.30 16.14 0.38
C VAL A 176 -2.44 15.56 -0.46
N ALA A 177 -2.19 15.22 -1.72
CA ALA A 177 -3.19 14.62 -2.60
C ALA A 177 -3.70 13.28 -2.06
N ALA A 178 -2.80 12.40 -1.63
CA ALA A 178 -3.16 11.09 -1.07
C ALA A 178 -4.00 11.22 0.21
N SER A 179 -3.72 12.21 1.05
CA SER A 179 -4.51 12.47 2.27
C SER A 179 -5.95 12.91 2.00
N GLN A 180 -6.26 13.22 0.75
CA GLN A 180 -7.59 13.68 0.32
C GLN A 180 -8.42 12.57 -0.33
N GLU A 181 -7.90 11.35 -0.42
CA GLU A 181 -8.62 10.23 -1.01
C GLU A 181 -9.98 10.03 -0.33
N GLY A 182 -11.02 9.82 -1.12
CA GLY A 182 -12.39 9.65 -0.64
C GLY A 182 -13.14 10.94 -0.29
N LYS A 183 -12.49 12.12 -0.35
CA LYS A 183 -13.16 13.40 -0.11
C LYS A 183 -13.81 13.94 -1.39
N GLY A 184 -14.99 14.53 -1.25
CA GLY A 184 -15.68 15.17 -2.37
C GLY A 184 -15.06 16.50 -2.79
N GLY A 185 -15.44 16.98 -3.97
CA GLY A 185 -14.88 18.19 -4.58
C GLY A 185 -15.19 19.53 -3.89
N THR A 186 -16.15 19.54 -2.95
CA THR A 186 -16.63 20.79 -2.29
C THR A 186 -15.49 21.57 -1.64
N THR A 187 -14.57 20.90 -0.96
CA THR A 187 -13.41 21.54 -0.32
C THR A 187 -12.57 22.33 -1.34
N TYR A 188 -12.39 21.79 -2.53
CA TYR A 188 -11.43 22.31 -3.51
C TYR A 188 -12.03 23.43 -4.35
N TRP A 189 -13.26 23.27 -4.86
CA TRP A 189 -13.88 24.31 -5.64
C TRP A 189 -14.33 25.51 -4.77
N SER A 190 -14.75 25.28 -3.52
CA SER A 190 -15.08 26.38 -2.61
C SER A 190 -13.82 27.14 -2.14
N TRP A 191 -12.71 26.45 -1.88
CA TRP A 191 -11.42 27.09 -1.59
C TRP A 191 -10.94 27.97 -2.74
N TYR A 192 -11.15 27.53 -3.98
CA TYR A 192 -10.78 28.33 -5.14
C TYR A 192 -11.61 29.61 -5.25
N GLY A 193 -12.83 29.59 -4.78
CA GLY A 193 -13.76 30.72 -4.77
C GLY A 193 -15.06 30.53 -5.53
N PHE A 194 -15.34 29.29 -5.98
CA PHE A 194 -16.61 28.98 -6.63
C PHE A 194 -17.73 28.79 -5.60
N GLY A 195 -18.91 29.39 -5.86
CA GLY A 195 -20.08 29.31 -4.97
C GLY A 195 -20.96 28.07 -5.22
N SER A 196 -20.68 27.28 -6.24
CA SER A 196 -21.44 26.11 -6.62
C SER A 196 -20.52 25.05 -7.25
N ARG A 197 -21.03 23.83 -7.38
CA ARG A 197 -20.27 22.71 -7.96
C ARG A 197 -19.83 23.03 -9.40
N VAL A 198 -18.53 22.83 -9.64
CA VAL A 198 -17.88 22.91 -10.95
C VAL A 198 -17.04 21.66 -11.20
N GLU A 199 -16.49 21.51 -12.40
CA GLU A 199 -15.43 20.53 -12.63
C GLU A 199 -14.22 20.92 -11.79
N TRP A 200 -13.84 20.09 -10.84
CA TRP A 200 -12.95 20.48 -9.74
C TRP A 200 -11.57 19.82 -9.77
N CYS A 201 -11.25 19.07 -10.81
CA CYS A 201 -9.94 18.37 -10.90
C CYS A 201 -8.76 19.34 -10.85
N ALA A 202 -8.81 20.44 -11.60
CA ALA A 202 -7.77 21.45 -11.57
C ALA A 202 -7.76 22.23 -10.25
N CYS A 203 -8.92 22.51 -9.66
CA CYS A 203 -9.02 23.12 -8.33
C CYS A 203 -8.38 22.21 -7.26
N PHE A 204 -8.55 20.89 -7.37
CA PHE A 204 -7.92 19.93 -6.46
C PHE A 204 -6.40 19.96 -6.57
N VAL A 205 -5.83 19.91 -7.78
CA VAL A 205 -4.38 19.97 -7.97
C VAL A 205 -3.82 21.30 -7.49
N SER A 206 -4.50 22.42 -7.78
CA SER A 206 -4.13 23.74 -7.30
C SER A 206 -4.17 23.85 -5.78
N TRP A 207 -5.20 23.26 -5.14
CA TRP A 207 -5.30 23.18 -3.68
C TRP A 207 -4.16 22.37 -3.07
N CYS A 208 -3.80 21.23 -3.67
CA CYS A 208 -2.67 20.42 -3.22
C CYS A 208 -1.34 21.19 -3.33
N ALA A 209 -1.16 21.96 -4.40
CA ALA A 209 0.01 22.82 -4.58
C ALA A 209 0.08 23.92 -3.51
N ASP A 210 -1.08 24.53 -3.17
CA ASP A 210 -1.17 25.52 -2.10
C ASP A 210 -0.80 24.94 -0.74
N GLN A 211 -1.40 23.81 -0.38
CA GLN A 211 -1.12 23.13 0.89
C GLN A 211 0.34 22.67 1.01
N SER A 212 1.01 22.47 -0.12
CA SER A 212 2.44 22.13 -0.19
C SER A 212 3.37 23.34 -0.25
N GLY A 213 2.82 24.55 -0.23
CA GLY A 213 3.59 25.80 -0.25
C GLY A 213 4.06 26.27 -1.63
N TYR A 214 3.68 25.59 -2.72
CA TYR A 214 4.15 25.93 -4.07
C TYR A 214 3.51 27.20 -4.64
N ILE A 215 2.29 27.54 -4.24
CA ILE A 215 1.62 28.78 -4.68
C ILE A 215 2.23 29.96 -3.95
N GLN A 216 2.42 29.87 -2.63
CA GLN A 216 3.01 30.95 -1.83
C GLN A 216 4.47 31.22 -2.22
N SER A 217 5.22 30.20 -2.62
CA SER A 217 6.60 30.35 -3.10
C SER A 217 6.70 30.93 -4.51
N GLY A 218 5.58 31.02 -5.24
CA GLY A 218 5.55 31.46 -6.63
C GLY A 218 6.01 30.40 -7.64
N ALA A 219 6.24 29.15 -7.19
CA ALA A 219 6.66 28.06 -8.07
C ALA A 219 5.54 27.61 -9.02
N ILE A 220 4.30 27.67 -8.56
CA ILE A 220 3.10 27.31 -9.35
C ILE A 220 2.04 28.40 -9.14
N PRO A 221 1.41 28.92 -10.20
CA PRO A 221 0.27 29.84 -10.07
C PRO A 221 -0.96 29.09 -9.57
N LYS A 222 -1.91 29.82 -8.96
CA LYS A 222 -3.24 29.28 -8.66
C LYS A 222 -4.03 29.13 -9.96
N PHE A 223 -4.58 27.93 -10.20
CA PHE A 223 -5.29 27.63 -11.46
C PHE A 223 -6.55 26.81 -11.21
N SER A 224 -7.51 26.90 -12.14
CA SER A 224 -8.80 26.18 -12.07
C SER A 224 -9.14 25.40 -13.34
N LEU A 225 -8.36 25.56 -14.40
CA LEU A 225 -8.55 24.87 -15.67
C LEU A 225 -7.34 23.97 -15.96
N CYS A 226 -7.59 22.82 -16.59
CA CYS A 226 -6.53 21.91 -16.99
C CYS A 226 -5.65 22.44 -18.13
N SER A 227 -6.08 23.55 -18.75
CA SER A 227 -5.36 24.25 -19.82
C SER A 227 -4.51 25.43 -19.30
N ASP A 228 -4.58 25.74 -18.01
CA ASP A 228 -3.80 26.77 -17.34
C ASP A 228 -2.47 26.19 -16.81
#